data_cdf6335a7ab45cac258ed366f2202c88
#
_entry.id   cdf6335a7ab45cac258ed366f2202c88
#
_cell.length_a   1.000
_cell.length_b   1.000
_cell.length_c   1.000
_cell.angle_alpha   90.00
_cell.angle_beta   90.00
_cell.angle_gamma   90.00
#
_symmetry.space_group_name_H-M   'P 1'
#
loop_
_entity.id
_entity.type
_entity.pdbx_description
1 polymer ?
#
loop_
_entity_poly.entity_id
_entity_poly.type
_entity_poly.pdbx_seq_one_letter_code
_entity_poly.pdbx_strand_id
1 'polypeptide(L)'
;MVQKQLPTGFRDDIGAVAERKDDVSQYLLGLCRNRQYTKISTPLVEYKDVFNGSTLGRGQHMYEFFGSSDASVVIRPDLTMPIGRFLATTNIELPRKFYYLGDVLMKNNSTAAILTKLHKVVSKW
;
A
#
# COMPACT_ATOMS: atom_id res chain seq x y z
N MET A 1 -27.17 18.38 -3.82
CA MET A 1 -27.38 17.67 -2.53
C MET A 1 -26.06 17.00 -2.15
N VAL A 2 -25.59 17.21 -0.94
CA VAL A 2 -24.36 16.56 -0.47
C VAL A 2 -24.68 15.13 -0.05
N GLN A 3 -23.92 14.15 -0.55
CA GLN A 3 -24.04 12.77 -0.13
C GLN A 3 -23.63 12.63 1.34
N LYS A 4 -24.51 12.08 2.17
CA LYS A 4 -24.27 11.91 3.61
C LYS A 4 -23.73 10.53 3.99
N GLN A 5 -23.64 9.63 3.04
CA GLN A 5 -23.17 8.26 3.26
C GLN A 5 -21.80 8.05 2.62
N LEU A 6 -20.96 7.25 3.26
CA LEU A 6 -19.72 6.79 2.68
C LEU A 6 -19.98 5.74 1.58
N PRO A 7 -19.08 5.63 0.60
CA PRO A 7 -19.14 4.51 -0.34
C PRO A 7 -19.10 3.16 0.40
N THR A 8 -19.76 2.16 -0.16
CA THR A 8 -19.82 0.82 0.42
C THR A 8 -18.41 0.26 0.67
N GLY A 9 -18.17 -0.24 1.86
CA GLY A 9 -16.90 -0.82 2.27
C GLY A 9 -15.94 0.18 2.94
N PHE A 10 -16.29 1.46 2.99
CA PHE A 10 -15.53 2.48 3.68
C PHE A 10 -16.20 2.88 5.00
N ARG A 11 -15.40 3.29 5.96
CA ARG A 11 -15.87 3.77 7.24
C ARG A 11 -14.96 4.85 7.80
N ASP A 12 -15.52 5.69 8.63
CA ASP A 12 -14.77 6.59 9.48
C ASP A 12 -14.41 5.88 10.79
N ASP A 13 -13.24 6.13 11.28
CA ASP A 13 -12.82 5.72 12.62
C ASP A 13 -12.67 6.97 13.48
N ILE A 14 -13.21 6.95 14.69
CA ILE A 14 -13.19 8.08 15.62
C ILE A 14 -12.84 7.63 17.04
N GLY A 15 -12.19 8.51 17.79
CA GLY A 15 -11.91 8.32 19.21
C GLY A 15 -11.03 7.09 19.47
N ALA A 16 -11.43 6.26 20.42
CA ALA A 16 -10.64 5.11 20.86
C ALA A 16 -10.28 4.11 19.75
N VAL A 17 -11.11 3.98 18.73
CA VAL A 17 -10.82 3.09 17.59
C VAL A 17 -9.68 3.65 16.75
N ALA A 18 -9.73 4.92 16.41
CA ALA A 18 -8.68 5.61 15.65
C ALA A 18 -7.35 5.62 16.42
N GLU A 19 -7.40 5.96 17.71
CA GLU A 19 -6.22 5.97 18.59
C GLU A 19 -5.58 4.59 18.71
N ARG A 20 -6.38 3.55 18.90
CA ARG A 20 -5.86 2.18 19.00
C ARG A 20 -5.17 1.71 17.72
N LYS A 21 -5.68 2.09 16.56
CA LYS A 21 -5.02 1.81 15.29
C LYS A 21 -3.64 2.45 15.21
N ASP A 22 -3.56 3.71 15.61
CA ASP A 22 -2.30 4.45 15.65
C ASP A 22 -1.31 3.83 16.63
N ASP A 23 -1.75 3.49 17.84
CA ASP A 23 -0.91 2.85 18.86
C ASP A 23 -0.31 1.53 18.36
N VAL A 24 -1.13 0.67 17.76
CA VAL A 24 -0.66 -0.61 17.18
C VAL A 24 0.33 -0.35 16.05
N SER A 25 0.05 0.60 15.17
CA SER A 25 0.95 0.98 14.08
C SER A 25 2.29 1.49 14.61
N GLN A 26 2.27 2.39 15.58
CA GLN A 26 3.48 2.94 16.20
C GLN A 26 4.31 1.85 16.90
N TYR A 27 3.65 0.94 17.61
CA TYR A 27 4.31 -0.19 18.25
C TYR A 27 5.03 -1.09 17.25
N LEU A 28 4.36 -1.48 16.16
CA LEU A 28 4.94 -2.32 15.11
C LEU A 28 6.10 -1.64 14.38
N LEU A 29 5.94 -0.35 14.06
CA LEU A 29 7.01 0.44 13.45
C LEU A 29 8.23 0.55 14.39
N GLY A 30 8.00 0.71 15.68
CA GLY A 30 9.04 0.73 16.70
C GLY A 30 9.84 -0.58 16.75
N LEU A 31 9.16 -1.72 16.68
CA LEU A 31 9.83 -3.02 16.63
C LEU A 31 10.76 -3.17 15.41
N CYS A 32 10.31 -2.72 14.25
CA CYS A 32 11.12 -2.75 13.03
C CYS A 32 12.33 -1.83 13.13
N ARG A 33 12.13 -0.62 13.65
CA ARG A 33 13.20 0.37 13.85
C ARG A 33 14.26 -0.14 14.81
N ASN A 34 13.86 -0.72 15.93
CA ASN A 34 14.78 -1.26 16.94
C ASN A 34 15.58 -2.46 16.42
N ARG A 35 15.09 -3.14 15.39
CA ARG A 35 15.79 -4.23 14.71
C ARG A 35 16.60 -3.78 13.49
N GLN A 36 16.84 -2.47 13.37
CA GLN A 36 17.65 -1.87 12.29
C GLN A 36 17.11 -2.11 10.88
N TYR A 37 15.79 -2.21 10.73
CA TYR A 37 15.17 -2.20 9.42
C TYR A 37 15.14 -0.78 8.85
N THR A 38 15.37 -0.66 7.56
CA THR A 38 15.25 0.62 6.84
C THR A 38 13.80 0.87 6.46
N LYS A 39 13.28 2.02 6.84
CA LYS A 39 11.93 2.41 6.42
C LYS A 39 11.91 2.75 4.95
N ILE A 40 10.91 2.25 4.24
CA ILE A 40 10.60 2.65 2.87
C ILE A 40 9.14 3.08 2.78
N SER A 41 8.89 4.14 2.03
CA SER A 41 7.56 4.64 1.77
C SER A 41 7.41 4.88 0.27
N THR A 42 6.37 4.34 -0.32
CA THR A 42 6.06 4.51 -1.74
C THR A 42 4.74 5.26 -1.90
N PRO A 43 4.50 5.91 -3.04
CA PRO A 43 3.25 6.61 -3.28
C PRO A 43 2.03 5.71 -3.24
N LEU A 44 0.88 6.28 -2.88
CA LEU A 44 -0.41 5.57 -2.91
C LEU A 44 -0.81 5.16 -4.33
N VAL A 45 -0.36 5.91 -5.32
CA VAL A 45 -0.70 5.77 -6.74
C VAL A 45 0.52 5.26 -7.50
N GLU A 46 0.30 4.27 -8.37
CA GLU A 46 1.31 3.68 -9.24
C GLU A 46 0.77 3.51 -10.66
N TYR A 47 1.66 3.38 -11.64
CA TYR A 47 1.24 2.92 -12.96
C TYR A 47 0.75 1.47 -12.88
N LYS A 48 -0.30 1.17 -13.61
CA LYS A 48 -0.90 -0.17 -13.65
C LYS A 48 0.11 -1.26 -13.98
N ASP A 49 1.05 -0.96 -14.85
CA ASP A 49 2.08 -1.90 -15.32
C ASP A 49 2.98 -2.44 -14.21
N VAL A 50 3.10 -1.71 -13.11
CA VAL A 50 3.84 -2.18 -11.92
C VAL A 50 3.27 -3.49 -11.38
N PHE A 51 1.96 -3.72 -11.58
CA PHE A 51 1.25 -4.90 -11.05
C PHE A 51 1.06 -6.02 -12.08
N ASN A 52 1.55 -5.88 -13.30
CA ASN A 52 1.35 -6.88 -14.38
C ASN A 52 1.91 -8.26 -14.05
N GLY A 53 2.95 -8.35 -13.23
CA GLY A 53 3.55 -9.61 -12.78
C GLY A 53 2.85 -10.28 -11.61
N SER A 54 1.84 -9.66 -11.02
CA SER A 54 1.10 -10.18 -9.87
C SER A 54 -0.26 -10.72 -10.26
N THR A 55 -0.80 -11.62 -9.43
CA THR A 55 -2.18 -12.10 -9.59
C THR A 55 -3.20 -10.97 -9.42
N LEU A 56 -2.82 -9.90 -8.71
CA LEU A 56 -3.64 -8.70 -8.50
C LEU A 56 -3.72 -7.82 -9.76
N GLY A 57 -2.76 -7.95 -10.69
CA GLY A 57 -2.77 -7.24 -11.98
C GLY A 57 -3.74 -7.84 -13.00
N ARG A 58 -4.25 -9.03 -12.72
CA ARG A 58 -5.21 -9.72 -13.59
C ARG A 58 -6.63 -9.41 -13.13
N GLY A 59 -7.30 -8.47 -13.81
CA GLY A 59 -8.71 -8.24 -13.62
C GLY A 59 -9.09 -7.00 -12.81
N GLN A 60 -10.32 -6.98 -12.33
CA GLN A 60 -11.02 -5.81 -11.80
C GLN A 60 -10.77 -5.52 -10.31
N HIS A 61 -9.61 -5.92 -9.77
CA HIS A 61 -9.32 -5.78 -8.34
C HIS A 61 -8.68 -4.45 -7.95
N MET A 62 -8.45 -3.57 -8.92
CA MET A 62 -7.81 -2.28 -8.72
C MET A 62 -8.73 -1.13 -9.10
N TYR A 63 -8.64 -0.04 -8.35
CA TYR A 63 -9.23 1.23 -8.74
C TYR A 63 -8.31 1.93 -9.72
N GLU A 64 -8.78 2.11 -10.95
CA GLU A 64 -8.03 2.62 -12.07
C GLU A 64 -8.56 3.97 -12.52
N PHE A 65 -7.66 4.86 -12.88
CA PHE A 65 -7.99 6.15 -13.47
C PHE A 65 -6.87 6.58 -14.44
N PHE A 66 -7.17 7.53 -15.29
CA PHE A 66 -6.18 8.06 -16.22
C PHE A 66 -5.43 9.22 -15.57
N GLY A 67 -4.11 9.16 -15.60
CA GLY A 67 -3.24 10.24 -15.18
C GLY A 67 -3.13 11.34 -16.24
N SER A 68 -2.25 12.31 -16.00
CA SER A 68 -1.95 13.42 -16.92
C SER A 68 -1.28 12.98 -18.22
N SER A 69 -0.74 11.79 -18.28
CA SER A 69 -0.24 11.11 -19.48
C SER A 69 -1.16 9.94 -19.76
N ASP A 70 -1.62 9.69 -20.94
CA ASP A 70 -2.58 8.62 -21.33
C ASP A 70 -2.32 7.21 -20.75
N ALA A 71 -1.38 7.10 -19.83
CA ALA A 71 -1.06 5.88 -19.10
C ALA A 71 -2.04 5.64 -17.95
N SER A 72 -2.46 4.40 -17.81
CA SER A 72 -3.36 3.97 -16.75
C SER A 72 -2.66 3.96 -15.39
N VAL A 73 -3.28 4.59 -14.41
CA VAL A 73 -2.81 4.72 -13.02
C VAL A 73 -3.79 4.03 -12.10
N VAL A 74 -3.30 3.42 -11.05
CA VAL A 74 -4.12 2.70 -10.07
C VAL A 74 -3.79 3.13 -8.66
N ILE A 75 -4.77 3.01 -7.76
CA ILE A 75 -4.49 3.04 -6.33
C ILE A 75 -3.92 1.66 -5.97
N ARG A 76 -2.79 1.64 -5.32
CA ARG A 76 -2.05 0.41 -5.02
C ARG A 76 -2.91 -0.62 -4.29
N PRO A 77 -3.08 -1.82 -4.83
CA PRO A 77 -3.78 -2.92 -4.14
C PRO A 77 -2.84 -3.71 -3.22
N ASP A 78 -1.54 -3.48 -3.34
CA ASP A 78 -0.49 -4.16 -2.60
C ASP A 78 0.70 -3.24 -2.38
N LEU A 79 1.51 -3.55 -1.37
CA LEU A 79 2.71 -2.78 -1.02
C LEU A 79 3.99 -3.40 -1.58
N THR A 80 3.98 -4.67 -1.97
CA THR A 80 5.18 -5.40 -2.38
C THR A 80 5.66 -5.01 -3.77
N MET A 81 4.76 -4.90 -4.74
CA MET A 81 5.11 -4.55 -6.12
C MET A 81 5.72 -3.14 -6.25
N PRO A 82 5.20 -2.10 -5.57
CA PRO A 82 5.85 -0.80 -5.52
C PRO A 82 7.28 -0.83 -4.96
N ILE A 83 7.54 -1.67 -3.97
CA ILE A 83 8.90 -1.87 -3.44
C ILE A 83 9.80 -2.52 -4.49
N GLY A 84 9.30 -3.52 -5.21
CA GLY A 84 10.03 -4.15 -6.32
C GLY A 84 10.40 -3.12 -7.40
N ARG A 85 9.48 -2.27 -7.80
CA ARG A 85 9.74 -1.16 -8.72
C ARG A 85 10.82 -0.22 -8.18
N PHE A 86 10.69 0.19 -6.92
CA PHE A 86 11.66 1.07 -6.27
C PHE A 86 13.07 0.46 -6.30
N LEU A 87 13.22 -0.80 -5.93
CA LEU A 87 14.51 -1.50 -5.94
C LEU A 87 15.08 -1.66 -7.35
N ALA A 88 14.23 -1.86 -8.34
CA ALA A 88 14.66 -1.98 -9.75
C ALA A 88 15.11 -0.65 -10.35
N THR A 89 14.62 0.48 -9.85
CA THR A 89 14.89 1.81 -10.39
C THR A 89 15.89 2.62 -9.55
N THR A 90 16.32 2.10 -8.43
CA THR A 90 17.17 2.81 -7.47
C THR A 90 18.44 2.00 -7.19
N ASN A 91 19.57 2.68 -7.26
CA ASN A 91 20.86 2.04 -6.99
C ASN A 91 21.13 1.99 -5.47
N ILE A 92 20.48 1.04 -4.79
CA ILE A 92 20.66 0.83 -3.35
C ILE A 92 21.62 -0.33 -3.11
N GLU A 93 22.56 -0.11 -2.20
CA GLU A 93 23.45 -1.15 -1.76
C GLU A 93 22.71 -2.24 -1.00
N LEU A 94 22.80 -3.46 -1.49
CA LEU A 94 22.16 -4.67 -0.93
C LEU A 94 23.22 -5.59 -0.30
N PRO A 95 22.88 -6.45 0.67
CA PRO A 95 21.53 -6.75 1.17
C PRO A 95 21.02 -5.74 2.21
N ARG A 96 19.73 -5.41 2.17
CA ARG A 96 19.07 -4.58 3.17
C ARG A 96 17.75 -5.18 3.63
N LYS A 97 17.36 -4.82 4.84
CA LYS A 97 16.07 -5.16 5.41
C LYS A 97 15.18 -3.91 5.38
N PHE A 98 14.04 -4.00 4.75
CA PHE A 98 13.08 -2.91 4.67
C PHE A 98 11.83 -3.22 5.48
N TYR A 99 11.21 -2.18 6.01
CA TYR A 99 9.86 -2.25 6.54
C TYR A 99 9.02 -1.12 5.98
N TYR A 100 7.76 -1.37 5.84
CA TYR A 100 6.80 -0.39 5.38
C TYR A 100 5.42 -0.66 5.95
N LEU A 101 4.71 0.41 6.21
CA LEU A 101 3.33 0.42 6.64
C LEU A 101 2.57 1.34 5.71
N GLY A 102 1.44 0.92 5.22
CA GLY A 102 0.62 1.76 4.36
C GLY A 102 -0.74 1.15 4.07
N ASP A 103 -1.63 1.99 3.60
CA ASP A 103 -2.94 1.58 3.18
C ASP A 103 -2.91 1.08 1.75
N VAL A 104 -3.71 0.06 1.49
CA VAL A 104 -3.97 -0.48 0.16
C VAL A 104 -5.47 -0.49 -0.07
N LEU A 105 -5.87 -0.29 -1.30
CA LEU A 105 -7.26 -0.30 -1.69
C LEU A 105 -7.52 -1.49 -2.60
N MET A 106 -8.32 -2.42 -2.10
CA MET A 106 -8.73 -3.60 -2.86
C MET A 106 -10.21 -3.51 -3.20
N LYS A 107 -10.53 -3.85 -4.45
CA LYS A 107 -11.90 -4.00 -4.92
C LYS A 107 -12.23 -5.49 -4.95
N ASN A 108 -13.11 -5.92 -4.07
CA ASN A 108 -13.68 -7.28 -4.10
C ASN A 108 -15.06 -7.22 -4.72
N ASN A 109 -15.42 -8.15 -5.55
CA ASN A 109 -16.64 -8.31 -6.37
C ASN A 109 -17.83 -7.34 -6.17
N SER A 110 -18.01 -6.78 -5.00
CA SER A 110 -19.05 -5.78 -4.67
C SER A 110 -18.64 -4.80 -3.56
N THR A 111 -17.46 -4.94 -2.98
CA THR A 111 -17.06 -4.15 -1.80
C THR A 111 -15.61 -3.70 -1.94
N ALA A 112 -15.38 -2.41 -1.75
CA ALA A 112 -14.02 -1.86 -1.58
C ALA A 112 -13.62 -1.94 -0.11
N ALA A 113 -12.34 -2.19 0.15
CA ALA A 113 -11.80 -2.14 1.51
C ALA A 113 -10.44 -1.46 1.52
N ILE A 114 -10.24 -0.56 2.47
CA ILE A 114 -8.92 -0.04 2.82
C ILE A 114 -8.34 -0.98 3.89
N LEU A 115 -7.18 -1.52 3.60
CA LEU A 115 -6.44 -2.38 4.51
C LEU A 115 -5.10 -1.73 4.82
N THR A 116 -4.80 -1.61 6.10
CA THR A 116 -3.46 -1.23 6.55
C THR A 116 -2.61 -2.48 6.66
N LYS A 117 -1.51 -2.53 5.93
CA LYS A 117 -0.59 -3.68 5.93
C LYS A 117 0.80 -3.26 6.38
N LEU A 118 1.37 -4.07 7.27
CA LEU A 118 2.78 -4.03 7.61
C LEU A 118 3.48 -5.19 6.89
N HIS A 119 4.49 -4.87 6.13
CA HIS A 119 5.33 -5.87 5.46
C HIS A 119 6.80 -5.70 5.84
N LYS A 120 7.48 -6.83 5.85
CA LYS A 120 8.92 -6.95 6.03
C LYS A 120 9.49 -7.63 4.79
N VAL A 121 10.38 -6.94 4.11
CA VAL A 121 11.11 -7.50 2.97
C VAL A 121 12.58 -7.60 3.32
N VAL A 122 13.12 -8.79 3.12
CA VAL A 122 14.56 -9.04 3.19
C VAL A 122 15.00 -9.39 1.77
N SER A 123 15.75 -8.52 1.13
CA SER A 123 16.38 -8.86 -0.14
C SER A 123 17.76 -9.44 0.13
N LYS A 124 17.92 -10.71 -0.23
CA LYS A 124 19.22 -11.35 -0.43
C LYS A 124 19.34 -11.64 -1.93
N TRP A 125 20.41 -11.23 -2.48
CA TRP A 125 20.88 -11.69 -3.77
C TRP A 125 22.15 -12.51 -3.56
#